data_5e9117986aac3e962d2c396772cb19d7
#
_entry.id   5e9117986aac3e962d2c396772cb19d7
#
_cell.length_a   1.000
_cell.length_b   1.000
_cell.length_c   1.000
_cell.angle_alpha   90.00
_cell.angle_beta   90.00
_cell.angle_gamma   90.00
#
_symmetry.space_group_name_H-M   'P 1'
#
loop_
_entity.id
_entity.type
_entity.pdbx_description
1 polymer ?
#
loop_
_entity_poly.entity_id
_entity_poly.type
_entity_poly.pdbx_seq_one_letter_code
_entity_poly.pdbx_strand_id
1 'polypeptide(L)'
;MKKRLIGILLAGVMAVSMMAGCGSGSGSSDSAAASSAKSETAAASSTAASSAASSSSEEAAAPAANGEKLKIGVAISSWDDQWLSYMLDCMKKYAEELSDVAEFQFTDSENDNGVQLSQIEQFIADGCDAIVVNPVETDSSGPMVEAANEAGIPIIGVNRPLVGDFTSNCCGDSKQSGVLVAEAIAELADYKGKVVVLAGHAGQEAATLRTEGIEETIAKYPDMEIVALQNCENWQREKGMATMEDWIQSGLEFDMLIGECDEITIGGIMAMQQAGMDVSENGILAGGIDGSPDGLAMMEEGAELIDVFQDANGQGVGAIDLAIAAAKGEEVEKDVVIDYELITPDKIQEYKDKWAAVM
;
A
#
# COMPACT_ATOMS: atom_id res chain seq x y z
N MET A 1 -53.66 11.64 -31.01
CA MET A 1 -54.74 10.98 -30.23
C MET A 1 -54.18 10.68 -28.85
N LYS A 2 -54.49 11.54 -27.94
CA LYS A 2 -55.42 11.42 -26.79
C LYS A 2 -55.06 10.35 -25.77
N LYS A 3 -54.52 10.83 -24.58
CA LYS A 3 -55.03 10.62 -23.20
C LYS A 3 -54.60 9.28 -22.55
N ARG A 4 -54.24 9.14 -21.27
CA ARG A 4 -54.56 9.84 -20.00
C ARG A 4 -53.54 9.42 -18.93
N LEU A 5 -53.06 10.33 -18.13
CA LEU A 5 -52.97 10.39 -16.68
C LEU A 5 -53.71 9.32 -15.84
N ILE A 6 -53.02 8.77 -14.80
CA ILE A 6 -53.60 8.54 -13.48
C ILE A 6 -52.43 8.61 -12.47
N GLY A 7 -52.52 9.59 -11.54
CA GLY A 7 -51.74 9.67 -10.34
C GLY A 7 -52.42 8.97 -9.19
N ILE A 8 -51.68 8.45 -8.24
CA ILE A 8 -52.14 8.10 -6.90
C ILE A 8 -51.15 8.62 -5.89
N LEU A 9 -51.61 9.64 -5.15
CA LEU A 9 -51.06 10.07 -3.86
C LEU A 9 -51.47 9.06 -2.79
N LEU A 10 -50.56 8.66 -1.90
CA LEU A 10 -50.96 8.21 -0.56
C LEU A 10 -49.96 8.78 0.44
N ALA A 11 -50.50 9.67 1.28
CA ALA A 11 -49.90 10.19 2.50
C ALA A 11 -50.30 9.31 3.68
N GLY A 12 -49.44 9.21 4.68
CA GLY A 12 -49.76 8.53 5.96
C GLY A 12 -48.52 8.57 6.84
N VAL A 13 -48.38 9.58 7.61
CA VAL A 13 -48.72 9.83 9.03
C VAL A 13 -47.65 9.27 10.02
N MET A 14 -47.11 10.24 10.77
CA MET A 14 -46.22 10.17 11.91
C MET A 14 -46.71 9.28 13.07
N ALA A 15 -45.73 8.74 13.81
CA ALA A 15 -45.90 8.52 15.26
C ALA A 15 -44.59 8.81 15.99
N VAL A 16 -44.62 9.89 16.74
CA VAL A 16 -43.65 10.30 17.77
C VAL A 16 -43.94 9.51 19.03
N SER A 17 -42.91 8.96 19.67
CA SER A 17 -43.00 8.51 21.07
C SER A 17 -41.75 8.99 21.83
N MET A 18 -41.94 10.07 22.58
CA MET A 18 -41.07 10.47 23.68
C MET A 18 -41.37 9.62 24.90
N MET A 19 -40.33 9.15 25.59
CA MET A 19 -40.41 8.91 27.02
C MET A 19 -39.12 9.39 27.69
N ALA A 20 -39.31 10.39 28.53
CA ALA A 20 -38.37 10.91 29.49
C ALA A 20 -38.36 10.03 30.76
N GLY A 21 -37.17 9.89 31.34
CA GLY A 21 -37.00 9.26 32.68
C GLY A 21 -35.77 9.87 33.36
N CYS A 22 -36.03 10.82 34.24
CA CYS A 22 -35.05 11.39 35.18
C CYS A 22 -34.77 10.42 36.34
N GLY A 23 -33.52 10.45 36.82
CA GLY A 23 -33.12 9.81 38.07
C GLY A 23 -31.78 10.34 38.55
N SER A 24 -31.84 11.32 39.46
CA SER A 24 -30.72 11.95 40.14
C SER A 24 -30.14 11.05 41.26
N GLY A 25 -28.85 11.18 41.54
CA GLY A 25 -28.21 10.60 42.71
C GLY A 25 -26.77 11.05 42.83
N SER A 26 -26.56 12.15 43.55
CA SER A 26 -25.32 12.72 44.00
C SER A 26 -24.68 11.95 45.16
N GLY A 27 -23.33 11.99 45.25
CA GLY A 27 -22.59 11.52 46.43
C GLY A 27 -21.11 11.73 46.28
N SER A 28 -20.64 12.81 46.88
CA SER A 28 -19.27 13.32 46.94
C SER A 28 -18.41 12.62 48.00
N SER A 29 -17.12 12.97 47.89
CA SER A 29 -16.07 13.14 48.94
C SER A 29 -15.18 11.95 49.21
N ASP A 30 -13.94 12.15 48.95
CA ASP A 30 -12.80 12.73 49.66
C ASP A 30 -11.83 11.72 50.27
N SER A 31 -10.61 11.89 49.86
CA SER A 31 -9.42 12.17 50.67
C SER A 31 -8.58 11.04 51.25
N ALA A 32 -7.34 11.08 50.84
CA ALA A 32 -6.10 11.16 51.60
C ALA A 32 -5.40 9.87 52.05
N ALA A 33 -4.20 9.78 51.55
CA ALA A 33 -2.89 9.80 52.20
C ALA A 33 -2.34 8.53 52.88
N ALA A 34 -1.19 8.17 52.31
CA ALA A 34 0.10 7.88 52.91
C ALA A 34 0.23 6.83 54.05
N SER A 35 1.14 5.88 53.84
CA SER A 35 2.33 5.78 54.67
C SER A 35 3.14 4.51 54.38
N SER A 36 4.39 4.75 54.16
CA SER A 36 5.57 3.91 54.23
C SER A 36 5.70 3.00 55.45
N ALA A 37 6.34 1.84 55.23
CA ALA A 37 7.39 1.36 56.15
C ALA A 37 8.22 0.23 55.54
N LYS A 38 9.52 0.40 55.71
CA LYS A 38 10.65 -0.52 55.53
C LYS A 38 10.65 -1.67 56.52
N SER A 39 11.32 -2.77 56.20
CA SER A 39 12.46 -3.41 56.90
C SER A 39 12.57 -4.85 56.48
N GLU A 40 13.63 -5.26 55.98
CA GLU A 40 14.98 -5.73 56.37
C GLU A 40 15.04 -7.25 56.63
N THR A 41 15.93 -7.83 55.89
CA THR A 41 16.95 -8.86 56.09
C THR A 41 16.61 -10.15 56.90
N ALA A 42 16.91 -11.28 56.25
CA ALA A 42 17.88 -12.25 56.78
C ALA A 42 18.28 -13.30 55.74
N ALA A 43 19.60 -13.49 55.66
CA ALA A 43 20.27 -14.53 54.86
C ALA A 43 20.42 -15.84 55.68
N ALA A 44 20.40 -16.98 55.00
CA ALA A 44 21.18 -18.18 55.31
C ALA A 44 21.14 -19.20 54.17
N SER A 45 22.16 -19.38 53.55
CA SER A 45 23.18 -20.39 53.31
C SER A 45 22.79 -21.87 53.12
N SER A 46 23.32 -22.40 52.00
CA SER A 46 23.79 -23.76 51.69
C SER A 46 22.75 -24.86 51.48
N THR A 47 22.82 -25.59 50.39
CA THR A 47 23.83 -26.55 49.92
C THR A 47 23.54 -27.02 48.49
N ALA A 48 24.61 -27.35 47.79
CA ALA A 48 24.64 -27.86 46.44
C ALA A 48 24.00 -29.24 46.30
N ALA A 49 23.27 -29.43 45.19
CA ALA A 49 23.11 -30.71 44.54
C ALA A 49 23.14 -30.51 43.01
N SER A 50 24.20 -31.01 42.45
CA SER A 50 24.43 -31.16 41.02
C SER A 50 23.35 -32.09 40.43
N SER A 51 22.63 -31.61 39.42
CA SER A 51 22.02 -32.49 38.44
C SER A 51 22.20 -31.84 37.06
N ALA A 52 22.84 -32.60 36.22
CA ALA A 52 23.13 -32.26 34.84
C ALA A 52 21.82 -31.96 34.06
N ALA A 53 21.66 -30.74 33.65
CA ALA A 53 20.72 -30.39 32.61
C ALA A 53 21.47 -30.56 31.26
N SER A 54 21.04 -31.54 30.49
CA SER A 54 21.36 -31.68 29.10
C SER A 54 20.88 -30.43 28.40
N SER A 55 21.81 -29.64 27.89
CA SER A 55 21.56 -28.61 26.89
C SER A 55 21.12 -29.31 25.62
N SER A 56 19.81 -29.31 25.35
CA SER A 56 19.33 -29.41 23.95
C SER A 56 19.66 -28.08 23.29
N SER A 57 20.78 -28.04 22.60
CA SER A 57 20.98 -27.06 21.55
C SER A 57 19.90 -27.33 20.53
N GLU A 58 18.93 -26.42 20.45
CA GLU A 58 18.04 -26.27 19.30
C GLU A 58 18.95 -25.94 18.11
N GLU A 59 19.14 -26.96 17.30
CA GLU A 59 19.88 -26.91 16.05
C GLU A 59 18.99 -26.09 15.12
N ALA A 60 19.40 -24.84 14.82
CA ALA A 60 18.82 -24.07 13.75
C ALA A 60 18.79 -24.94 12.50
N ALA A 61 17.62 -25.05 11.86
CA ALA A 61 17.43 -25.85 10.67
C ALA A 61 18.47 -25.45 9.62
N ALA A 62 19.35 -26.40 9.28
CA ALA A 62 20.34 -26.20 8.24
C ALA A 62 19.62 -26.14 6.88
N PRO A 63 20.07 -25.28 5.94
CA PRO A 63 19.43 -25.16 4.63
C PRO A 63 19.42 -26.50 3.89
N ALA A 64 18.35 -26.73 3.11
CA ALA A 64 18.10 -27.96 2.37
C ALA A 64 19.27 -28.32 1.45
N ALA A 65 20.09 -29.29 1.90
CA ALA A 65 21.28 -29.80 1.16
C ALA A 65 20.98 -31.06 0.33
N ASN A 66 19.71 -31.37 0.00
CA ASN A 66 19.32 -32.67 -0.57
C ASN A 66 18.61 -32.63 -1.93
N GLY A 67 18.73 -31.56 -2.71
CA GLY A 67 18.13 -31.55 -4.08
C GLY A 67 16.60 -31.47 -4.07
N GLU A 68 15.98 -31.17 -2.92
CA GLU A 68 14.57 -30.81 -2.85
C GLU A 68 14.40 -29.34 -3.27
N LYS A 69 13.29 -29.06 -3.95
CA LYS A 69 12.93 -27.69 -4.32
C LYS A 69 12.62 -26.88 -3.06
N LEU A 70 13.02 -25.60 -3.07
CA LEU A 70 12.60 -24.66 -2.04
C LEU A 70 11.08 -24.46 -2.08
N LYS A 71 10.46 -24.19 -0.94
CA LYS A 71 9.05 -23.80 -0.83
C LYS A 71 8.96 -22.34 -0.44
N ILE A 72 8.36 -21.53 -1.29
CA ILE A 72 8.23 -20.09 -1.07
C ILE A 72 6.74 -19.73 -0.95
N GLY A 73 6.34 -19.19 0.21
CA GLY A 73 5.02 -18.60 0.40
C GLY A 73 5.00 -17.15 -0.08
N VAL A 74 3.96 -16.75 -0.80
CA VAL A 74 3.77 -15.38 -1.29
C VAL A 74 2.37 -14.90 -0.93
N ALA A 75 2.25 -13.96 0.03
CA ALA A 75 1.00 -13.35 0.45
C ALA A 75 0.89 -11.92 -0.07
N ILE A 76 -0.05 -11.68 -0.97
CA ILE A 76 -0.32 -10.35 -1.52
C ILE A 76 -1.57 -9.77 -0.84
N SER A 77 -1.54 -8.49 -0.51
CA SER A 77 -2.61 -7.82 0.24
C SER A 77 -3.95 -7.86 -0.46
N SER A 78 -3.98 -7.70 -1.79
CA SER A 78 -5.20 -7.76 -2.60
C SER A 78 -4.87 -8.08 -4.05
N TRP A 79 -5.63 -8.99 -4.66
CA TRP A 79 -5.57 -9.24 -6.10
C TRP A 79 -6.50 -8.31 -6.89
N ASP A 80 -7.39 -7.58 -6.21
CA ASP A 80 -8.30 -6.60 -6.83
C ASP A 80 -7.64 -5.22 -7.04
N ASP A 81 -6.44 -5.00 -6.47
CA ASP A 81 -5.62 -3.82 -6.73
C ASP A 81 -4.92 -3.97 -8.09
N GLN A 82 -5.19 -3.04 -9.01
CA GLN A 82 -4.73 -3.17 -10.39
C GLN A 82 -3.22 -3.21 -10.51
N TRP A 83 -2.50 -2.33 -9.79
CA TRP A 83 -1.04 -2.32 -9.86
C TRP A 83 -0.43 -3.58 -9.23
N LEU A 84 -0.97 -4.03 -8.08
CA LEU A 84 -0.53 -5.27 -7.46
C LEU A 84 -0.81 -6.49 -8.36
N SER A 85 -1.87 -6.46 -9.19
CA SER A 85 -2.14 -7.54 -10.14
C SER A 85 -1.03 -7.64 -11.20
N TYR A 86 -0.49 -6.52 -11.70
CA TYR A 86 0.65 -6.52 -12.61
C TYR A 86 1.91 -7.08 -11.95
N MET A 87 2.21 -6.67 -10.71
CA MET A 87 3.35 -7.22 -9.96
C MET A 87 3.19 -8.73 -9.74
N LEU A 88 2.00 -9.18 -9.36
CA LEU A 88 1.68 -10.59 -9.16
C LEU A 88 1.84 -11.42 -10.43
N ASP A 89 1.44 -10.88 -11.59
CA ASP A 89 1.60 -11.57 -12.88
C ASP A 89 3.08 -11.71 -13.26
N CYS A 90 3.90 -10.65 -13.04
CA CYS A 90 5.36 -10.73 -13.18
C CYS A 90 5.96 -11.79 -12.25
N MET A 91 5.55 -11.81 -10.97
CA MET A 91 6.01 -12.79 -9.99
C MET A 91 5.64 -14.23 -10.39
N LYS A 92 4.40 -14.46 -10.83
CA LYS A 92 3.94 -15.79 -11.27
C LYS A 92 4.69 -16.27 -12.50
N LYS A 93 4.88 -15.39 -13.49
CA LYS A 93 5.67 -15.72 -14.70
C LYS A 93 7.10 -16.11 -14.34
N TYR A 94 7.75 -15.33 -13.47
CA TYR A 94 9.09 -15.64 -13.00
C TYR A 94 9.14 -16.93 -12.16
N ALA A 95 8.14 -17.20 -11.33
CA ALA A 95 8.01 -18.44 -10.58
C ALA A 95 7.93 -19.67 -11.49
N GLU A 96 7.27 -19.56 -12.66
CA GLU A 96 7.25 -20.65 -13.66
C GLU A 96 8.65 -20.93 -14.22
N GLU A 97 9.45 -19.90 -14.48
CA GLU A 97 10.84 -20.03 -14.93
C GLU A 97 11.73 -20.69 -13.87
N LEU A 98 11.41 -20.50 -12.60
CA LEU A 98 12.12 -21.06 -11.45
C LEU A 98 11.58 -22.41 -10.99
N SER A 99 10.66 -23.03 -11.75
CA SER A 99 9.95 -24.26 -11.36
C SER A 99 10.88 -25.45 -11.05
N ASP A 100 12.11 -25.46 -11.55
CA ASP A 100 13.13 -26.47 -11.19
C ASP A 100 13.86 -26.16 -9.87
N VAL A 101 13.75 -24.92 -9.36
CA VAL A 101 14.45 -24.42 -8.16
C VAL A 101 13.53 -24.37 -6.94
N ALA A 102 12.30 -23.89 -7.13
CA ALA A 102 11.35 -23.64 -6.04
C ALA A 102 9.91 -23.98 -6.44
N GLU A 103 9.10 -24.26 -5.42
CA GLU A 103 7.64 -24.34 -5.50
C GLU A 103 7.07 -23.10 -4.81
N PHE A 104 6.15 -22.41 -5.49
CA PHE A 104 5.56 -21.16 -5.02
C PHE A 104 4.10 -21.35 -4.66
N GLN A 105 3.69 -20.81 -3.52
CA GLN A 105 2.31 -20.75 -3.09
C GLN A 105 1.86 -19.29 -2.97
N PHE A 106 1.01 -18.84 -3.90
CA PHE A 106 0.46 -17.46 -3.90
C PHE A 106 -0.90 -17.43 -3.20
N THR A 107 -1.11 -16.43 -2.34
CA THR A 107 -2.38 -16.20 -1.64
C THR A 107 -2.83 -14.75 -1.75
N ASP A 108 -4.16 -14.56 -1.83
CA ASP A 108 -4.84 -13.26 -1.72
C ASP A 108 -5.24 -13.03 -0.27
N SER A 109 -4.85 -11.91 0.31
CA SER A 109 -5.22 -11.57 1.68
C SER A 109 -6.52 -10.77 1.77
N GLU A 110 -7.19 -10.51 0.64
CA GLU A 110 -8.50 -9.83 0.56
C GLU A 110 -8.54 -8.49 1.32
N ASN A 111 -7.39 -7.80 1.40
CA ASN A 111 -7.20 -6.56 2.18
C ASN A 111 -7.52 -6.72 3.69
N ASP A 112 -7.35 -7.92 4.25
CA ASP A 112 -7.60 -8.23 5.67
C ASP A 112 -6.32 -8.67 6.38
N ASN A 113 -5.88 -7.90 7.37
CA ASN A 113 -4.68 -8.18 8.18
C ASN A 113 -4.76 -9.53 8.91
N GLY A 114 -5.95 -9.94 9.36
CA GLY A 114 -6.15 -11.21 10.07
C GLY A 114 -6.07 -12.41 9.13
N VAL A 115 -6.61 -12.27 7.92
CA VAL A 115 -6.46 -13.28 6.85
C VAL A 115 -5.00 -13.41 6.50
N GLN A 116 -4.29 -12.29 6.29
CA GLN A 116 -2.87 -12.30 5.93
C GLN A 116 -2.01 -12.97 7.00
N LEU A 117 -2.19 -12.62 8.29
CA LEU A 117 -1.46 -13.28 9.38
C LEU A 117 -1.71 -14.79 9.39
N SER A 118 -2.96 -15.23 9.21
CA SER A 118 -3.29 -16.66 9.15
C SER A 118 -2.63 -17.38 7.97
N GLN A 119 -2.43 -16.68 6.83
CA GLN A 119 -1.71 -17.21 5.68
C GLN A 119 -0.22 -17.38 5.98
N ILE A 120 0.41 -16.41 6.67
CA ILE A 120 1.80 -16.53 7.11
C ILE A 120 1.97 -17.72 8.07
N GLU A 121 1.09 -17.86 9.06
CA GLU A 121 1.08 -19.01 9.96
C GLU A 121 0.91 -20.35 9.21
N GLN A 122 0.10 -20.35 8.14
CA GLN A 122 -0.06 -21.56 7.30
C GLN A 122 1.21 -21.87 6.50
N PHE A 123 1.89 -20.87 5.92
CA PHE A 123 3.18 -21.08 5.24
C PHE A 123 4.23 -21.65 6.18
N ILE A 124 4.26 -21.18 7.44
CA ILE A 124 5.13 -21.71 8.48
C ILE A 124 4.80 -23.19 8.76
N ALA A 125 3.51 -23.51 8.92
CA ALA A 125 3.05 -24.89 9.17
C ALA A 125 3.33 -25.83 7.99
N ASP A 126 3.25 -25.34 6.76
CA ASP A 126 3.54 -26.09 5.52
C ASP A 126 5.05 -26.29 5.28
N GLY A 127 5.89 -25.64 6.12
CA GLY A 127 7.35 -25.75 6.06
C GLY A 127 7.90 -24.99 4.86
N CYS A 128 7.45 -23.77 4.62
CA CYS A 128 8.08 -22.88 3.66
C CYS A 128 9.51 -22.52 4.10
N ASP A 129 10.42 -22.43 3.14
CA ASP A 129 11.82 -22.07 3.37
C ASP A 129 12.02 -20.54 3.41
N ALA A 130 11.12 -19.76 2.80
CA ALA A 130 11.03 -18.31 2.91
C ALA A 130 9.60 -17.82 2.60
N ILE A 131 9.31 -16.59 3.03
CA ILE A 131 8.01 -15.95 2.84
C ILE A 131 8.22 -14.57 2.22
N VAL A 132 7.46 -14.26 1.16
CA VAL A 132 7.33 -12.93 0.57
C VAL A 132 5.95 -12.39 0.96
N VAL A 133 5.91 -11.16 1.44
CA VAL A 133 4.64 -10.54 1.81
C VAL A 133 4.55 -9.09 1.32
N ASN A 134 3.47 -8.79 0.62
CA ASN A 134 3.02 -7.41 0.44
C ASN A 134 2.00 -7.13 1.56
N PRO A 135 2.37 -6.43 2.63
CA PRO A 135 1.48 -6.28 3.77
C PRO A 135 0.23 -5.46 3.42
N VAL A 136 -0.91 -5.81 3.99
CA VAL A 136 -2.13 -4.98 3.87
C VAL A 136 -1.84 -3.58 4.37
N GLU A 137 -1.20 -3.48 5.53
CA GLU A 137 -0.70 -2.23 6.11
C GLU A 137 0.68 -2.46 6.71
N THR A 138 1.61 -1.55 6.45
CA THR A 138 2.98 -1.58 6.96
C THR A 138 3.01 -1.74 8.49
N ASP A 139 2.27 -0.92 9.22
CA ASP A 139 2.26 -0.92 10.69
C ASP A 139 1.69 -2.21 11.30
N SER A 140 0.84 -2.92 10.55
CA SER A 140 0.24 -4.19 10.98
C SER A 140 1.09 -5.41 10.67
N SER A 141 2.26 -5.26 10.04
CA SER A 141 3.12 -6.38 9.64
C SER A 141 3.94 -7.01 10.78
N GLY A 142 4.09 -6.30 11.92
CA GLY A 142 4.90 -6.76 13.04
C GLY A 142 4.60 -8.20 13.49
N PRO A 143 3.35 -8.59 13.78
CA PRO A 143 3.01 -9.98 14.15
C PRO A 143 3.41 -11.04 13.13
N MET A 144 3.35 -10.73 11.82
CA MET A 144 3.78 -11.62 10.75
C MET A 144 5.31 -11.84 10.79
N VAL A 145 6.05 -10.75 10.99
CA VAL A 145 7.51 -10.78 11.15
C VAL A 145 7.92 -11.56 12.38
N GLU A 146 7.22 -11.36 13.51
CA GLU A 146 7.47 -12.11 14.75
C GLU A 146 7.22 -13.62 14.56
N ALA A 147 6.10 -14.01 13.94
CA ALA A 147 5.78 -15.41 13.69
C ALA A 147 6.83 -16.10 12.79
N ALA A 148 7.27 -15.43 11.71
CA ALA A 148 8.32 -15.95 10.82
C ALA A 148 9.66 -16.11 11.56
N ASN A 149 10.05 -15.12 12.38
CA ASN A 149 11.29 -15.16 13.16
C ASN A 149 11.26 -16.27 14.21
N GLU A 150 10.15 -16.48 14.92
CA GLU A 150 10.00 -17.58 15.88
C GLU A 150 10.14 -18.95 15.22
N ALA A 151 9.73 -19.07 13.95
CA ALA A 151 9.90 -20.27 13.15
C ALA A 151 11.28 -20.37 12.47
N GLY A 152 12.11 -19.31 12.52
CA GLY A 152 13.41 -19.26 11.86
C GLY A 152 13.30 -19.16 10.33
N ILE A 153 12.19 -18.65 9.79
CA ILE A 153 11.91 -18.53 8.36
C ILE A 153 12.17 -17.09 7.90
N PRO A 154 13.00 -16.87 6.87
CA PRO A 154 13.20 -15.55 6.28
C PRO A 154 11.88 -14.96 5.78
N ILE A 155 11.64 -13.66 6.08
CA ILE A 155 10.47 -12.92 5.62
C ILE A 155 10.89 -11.66 4.87
N ILE A 156 10.38 -11.50 3.65
CA ILE A 156 10.72 -10.45 2.70
C ILE A 156 9.48 -9.58 2.42
N GLY A 157 9.59 -8.27 2.65
CA GLY A 157 8.57 -7.32 2.23
C GLY A 157 8.70 -6.99 0.75
N VAL A 158 7.57 -6.84 0.06
CA VAL A 158 7.53 -6.39 -1.34
C VAL A 158 6.54 -5.24 -1.50
N ASN A 159 6.92 -4.20 -2.25
CA ASN A 159 6.13 -3.00 -2.55
C ASN A 159 5.83 -2.12 -1.31
N ARG A 160 5.31 -2.70 -0.24
CA ARG A 160 5.10 -2.04 1.05
C ARG A 160 6.10 -2.61 2.06
N PRO A 161 6.83 -1.75 2.82
CA PRO A 161 7.85 -2.21 3.75
C PRO A 161 7.23 -2.93 4.96
N LEU A 162 7.97 -3.87 5.51
CA LEU A 162 7.67 -4.51 6.78
C LEU A 162 8.24 -3.69 7.94
N VAL A 163 7.67 -3.86 9.13
CA VAL A 163 8.22 -3.33 10.39
C VAL A 163 8.76 -4.46 11.27
N GLY A 164 9.75 -4.13 12.11
CA GLY A 164 10.37 -5.08 13.03
C GLY A 164 11.67 -5.66 12.52
N ASP A 165 11.99 -6.88 12.93
CA ASP A 165 13.24 -7.57 12.56
C ASP A 165 13.04 -8.48 11.34
N PHE A 166 12.58 -7.91 10.24
CA PHE A 166 12.40 -8.60 8.96
C PHE A 166 13.74 -8.93 8.30
N THR A 167 13.75 -9.85 7.33
CA THR A 167 14.96 -10.24 6.61
C THR A 167 15.35 -9.19 5.58
N SER A 168 14.45 -8.80 4.69
CA SER A 168 14.68 -7.78 3.65
C SER A 168 13.37 -7.10 3.25
N ASN A 169 13.47 -5.90 2.66
CA ASN A 169 12.40 -5.24 1.92
C ASN A 169 12.85 -4.98 0.48
N CYS A 170 11.96 -5.18 -0.49
CA CYS A 170 12.12 -4.81 -1.90
C CYS A 170 10.99 -3.86 -2.30
N CYS A 171 11.23 -2.55 -2.18
CA CYS A 171 10.21 -1.51 -2.31
C CYS A 171 10.72 -0.34 -3.14
N GLY A 172 9.82 0.55 -3.57
CA GLY A 172 10.20 1.84 -4.16
C GLY A 172 10.28 2.94 -3.09
N ASP A 173 10.90 4.09 -3.43
CA ASP A 173 10.83 5.31 -2.61
C ASP A 173 9.53 6.07 -2.94
N SER A 174 8.46 5.79 -2.19
CA SER A 174 7.15 6.39 -2.40
C SER A 174 7.18 7.92 -2.31
N LYS A 175 8.01 8.52 -1.45
CA LYS A 175 8.14 9.98 -1.37
C LYS A 175 8.75 10.56 -2.62
N GLN A 176 9.79 9.90 -3.16
CA GLN A 176 10.42 10.31 -4.42
C GLN A 176 9.41 10.34 -5.57
N SER A 177 8.51 9.35 -5.66
CA SER A 177 7.50 9.34 -6.74
C SER A 177 6.56 10.55 -6.68
N GLY A 178 6.13 10.94 -5.47
CA GLY A 178 5.35 12.17 -5.25
C GLY A 178 6.12 13.44 -5.64
N VAL A 179 7.42 13.49 -5.33
CA VAL A 179 8.29 14.61 -5.73
C VAL A 179 8.42 14.66 -7.26
N LEU A 180 8.64 13.51 -7.92
CA LEU A 180 8.82 13.46 -9.38
C LEU A 180 7.59 13.95 -10.14
N VAL A 181 6.39 13.47 -9.82
CA VAL A 181 5.17 13.90 -10.49
C VAL A 181 4.87 15.37 -10.24
N ALA A 182 5.03 15.83 -9.00
CA ALA A 182 4.74 17.22 -8.63
C ALA A 182 5.72 18.21 -9.27
N GLU A 183 7.02 17.89 -9.33
CA GLU A 183 8.04 18.72 -9.98
C GLU A 183 7.76 18.83 -11.48
N ALA A 184 7.45 17.70 -12.14
CA ALA A 184 7.18 17.67 -13.57
C ALA A 184 5.89 18.44 -13.94
N ILE A 185 4.81 18.30 -13.17
CA ILE A 185 3.58 19.08 -13.37
C ILE A 185 3.82 20.57 -13.10
N ALA A 186 4.60 20.90 -12.06
CA ALA A 186 4.94 22.30 -11.77
C ALA A 186 5.73 22.94 -12.92
N GLU A 187 6.67 22.21 -13.53
CA GLU A 187 7.42 22.70 -14.69
C GLU A 187 6.50 22.97 -15.89
N LEU A 188 5.58 22.02 -16.19
CA LEU A 188 4.60 22.21 -17.29
C LEU A 188 3.67 23.40 -17.04
N ALA A 189 3.35 23.71 -15.78
CA ALA A 189 2.50 24.85 -15.38
C ALA A 189 3.24 26.17 -15.29
N ASP A 190 4.50 26.28 -15.70
CA ASP A 190 5.36 27.45 -15.44
C ASP A 190 5.37 27.86 -13.94
N TYR A 191 5.31 26.85 -13.03
CA TYR A 191 5.34 27.01 -11.57
C TYR A 191 4.24 27.90 -10.98
N LYS A 192 3.02 27.82 -11.51
CA LYS A 192 1.86 28.60 -11.06
C LYS A 192 0.56 27.85 -11.27
N GLY A 193 -0.46 28.17 -10.46
CA GLY A 193 -1.84 27.67 -10.61
C GLY A 193 -2.30 26.80 -9.43
N LYS A 194 -3.51 26.30 -9.54
CA LYS A 194 -4.21 25.55 -8.51
C LYS A 194 -4.16 24.04 -8.80
N VAL A 195 -3.70 23.29 -7.84
CA VAL A 195 -3.55 21.83 -7.92
C VAL A 195 -4.65 21.16 -7.12
N VAL A 196 -5.26 20.11 -7.67
CA VAL A 196 -6.04 19.14 -6.90
C VAL A 196 -5.29 17.81 -6.85
N VAL A 197 -5.36 17.12 -5.71
CA VAL A 197 -4.65 15.86 -5.49
C VAL A 197 -5.65 14.76 -5.17
N LEU A 198 -5.69 13.73 -6.01
CA LEU A 198 -6.33 12.46 -5.71
C LEU A 198 -5.30 11.57 -5.02
N ALA A 199 -5.40 11.47 -3.70
CA ALA A 199 -4.49 10.69 -2.89
C ALA A 199 -4.94 9.22 -2.78
N GLY A 200 -3.99 8.33 -2.50
CA GLY A 200 -4.24 6.90 -2.35
C GLY A 200 -5.05 6.51 -1.12
N HIS A 201 -5.03 5.22 -0.78
CA HIS A 201 -5.77 4.70 0.38
C HIS A 201 -5.21 5.27 1.69
N ALA A 202 -6.09 5.88 2.48
CA ALA A 202 -5.71 6.50 3.74
C ALA A 202 -5.09 5.50 4.72
N GLY A 203 -3.94 5.86 5.32
CA GLY A 203 -3.22 5.01 6.28
C GLY A 203 -2.18 4.09 5.65
N GLN A 204 -2.16 3.93 4.33
CA GLN A 204 -1.08 3.22 3.66
C GLN A 204 0.15 4.11 3.49
N GLU A 205 1.32 3.51 3.62
CA GLU A 205 2.61 4.21 3.58
C GLU A 205 2.78 4.98 2.26
N ALA A 206 2.50 4.34 1.13
CA ALA A 206 2.64 4.96 -0.18
C ALA A 206 1.79 6.22 -0.33
N ALA A 207 0.51 6.20 0.10
CA ALA A 207 -0.35 7.38 0.07
C ALA A 207 0.21 8.51 0.94
N THR A 208 0.66 8.18 2.14
CA THR A 208 1.23 9.18 3.07
C THR A 208 2.49 9.83 2.49
N LEU A 209 3.43 9.03 1.99
CA LEU A 209 4.72 9.54 1.50
C LEU A 209 4.60 10.22 0.13
N ARG A 210 3.74 9.72 -0.77
CA ARG A 210 3.44 10.40 -2.05
C ARG A 210 2.85 11.79 -1.78
N THR A 211 1.83 11.86 -0.89
CA THR A 211 1.25 13.14 -0.45
C THR A 211 2.31 14.09 0.12
N GLU A 212 3.17 13.61 1.03
CA GLU A 212 4.27 14.45 1.56
C GLU A 212 5.20 14.97 0.45
N GLY A 213 5.58 14.11 -0.50
CA GLY A 213 6.42 14.49 -1.63
C GLY A 213 5.78 15.56 -2.50
N ILE A 214 4.46 15.43 -2.77
CA ILE A 214 3.69 16.41 -3.55
C ILE A 214 3.57 17.74 -2.79
N GLU A 215 3.15 17.72 -1.52
CA GLU A 215 2.97 18.91 -0.71
C GLU A 215 4.28 19.69 -0.52
N GLU A 216 5.37 19.01 -0.16
CA GLU A 216 6.68 19.62 0.00
C GLU A 216 7.21 20.21 -1.32
N THR A 217 6.87 19.62 -2.45
CA THR A 217 7.29 20.13 -3.76
C THR A 217 6.49 21.34 -4.17
N ILE A 218 5.17 21.29 -4.11
CA ILE A 218 4.31 22.43 -4.46
C ILE A 218 4.58 23.63 -3.54
N ALA A 219 4.84 23.40 -2.26
CA ALA A 219 5.16 24.47 -1.29
C ALA A 219 6.45 25.27 -1.63
N LYS A 220 7.33 24.78 -2.51
CA LYS A 220 8.51 25.52 -2.99
C LYS A 220 8.13 26.69 -3.91
N TYR A 221 6.95 26.64 -4.52
CA TYR A 221 6.50 27.56 -5.57
C TYR A 221 5.38 28.47 -5.05
N PRO A 222 5.66 29.76 -4.78
CA PRO A 222 4.72 30.65 -4.11
C PRO A 222 3.45 30.98 -4.91
N ASP A 223 3.48 30.74 -6.23
CA ASP A 223 2.35 30.95 -7.13
C ASP A 223 1.56 29.67 -7.42
N MET A 224 1.87 28.58 -6.71
CA MET A 224 1.14 27.30 -6.74
C MET A 224 0.42 27.05 -5.43
N GLU A 225 -0.75 26.44 -5.48
CA GLU A 225 -1.57 26.10 -4.30
C GLU A 225 -2.29 24.77 -4.50
N ILE A 226 -2.21 23.88 -3.51
CA ILE A 226 -3.09 22.70 -3.44
C ILE A 226 -4.43 23.16 -2.88
N VAL A 227 -5.46 23.21 -3.72
CA VAL A 227 -6.80 23.71 -3.35
C VAL A 227 -7.75 22.60 -2.87
N ALA A 228 -7.45 21.35 -3.19
CA ALA A 228 -8.14 20.19 -2.65
C ALA A 228 -7.23 18.96 -2.67
N LEU A 229 -7.39 18.12 -1.66
CA LEU A 229 -6.77 16.80 -1.55
C LEU A 229 -7.78 15.83 -0.94
N GLN A 230 -7.97 14.65 -1.55
CA GLN A 230 -8.88 13.65 -1.05
C GLN A 230 -8.34 12.25 -1.27
N ASN A 231 -8.38 11.44 -0.21
CA ASN A 231 -8.03 10.02 -0.31
C ASN A 231 -9.11 9.22 -1.08
N CYS A 232 -8.64 8.35 -1.94
CA CYS A 232 -9.43 7.41 -2.72
C CYS A 232 -9.20 5.99 -2.19
N GLU A 233 -10.21 5.43 -1.52
CA GLU A 233 -10.11 4.09 -0.92
C GLU A 233 -9.78 3.02 -1.95
N ASN A 234 -8.88 2.11 -1.54
CA ASN A 234 -8.45 0.95 -2.32
C ASN A 234 -7.88 1.31 -3.71
N TRP A 235 -7.38 2.54 -3.89
CA TRP A 235 -6.75 3.01 -5.13
C TRP A 235 -7.65 2.88 -6.38
N GLN A 236 -8.98 2.82 -6.19
CA GLN A 236 -9.94 2.48 -7.23
C GLN A 236 -10.28 3.66 -8.15
N ARG A 237 -10.37 3.38 -9.46
CA ARG A 237 -10.74 4.32 -10.52
C ARG A 237 -12.07 5.02 -10.24
N GLU A 238 -13.06 4.27 -9.77
CA GLU A 238 -14.38 4.79 -9.43
C GLU A 238 -14.34 5.81 -8.29
N LYS A 239 -13.39 5.67 -7.37
CA LYS A 239 -13.22 6.61 -6.26
C LYS A 239 -12.60 7.93 -6.73
N GLY A 240 -11.56 7.85 -7.59
CA GLY A 240 -11.00 9.02 -8.25
C GLY A 240 -12.05 9.77 -9.07
N MET A 241 -12.85 9.02 -9.85
CA MET A 241 -13.94 9.58 -10.65
C MET A 241 -15.00 10.28 -9.78
N ALA A 242 -15.51 9.62 -8.74
CA ALA A 242 -16.54 10.19 -7.86
C ALA A 242 -16.02 11.44 -7.13
N THR A 243 -14.78 11.43 -6.64
CA THR A 243 -14.16 12.60 -6.00
C THR A 243 -14.06 13.78 -6.95
N MET A 244 -13.63 13.55 -8.19
CA MET A 244 -13.53 14.60 -9.20
C MET A 244 -14.91 15.14 -9.60
N GLU A 245 -15.91 14.27 -9.74
CA GLU A 245 -17.31 14.69 -9.99
C GLU A 245 -17.83 15.61 -8.89
N ASP A 246 -17.55 15.29 -7.61
CA ASP A 246 -17.93 16.13 -6.48
C ASP A 246 -17.24 17.50 -6.52
N TRP A 247 -15.96 17.57 -6.84
CA TRP A 247 -15.23 18.82 -6.98
C TRP A 247 -15.79 19.68 -8.12
N ILE A 248 -16.06 19.09 -9.28
CA ILE A 248 -16.68 19.77 -10.42
C ILE A 248 -18.07 20.32 -10.05
N GLN A 249 -18.91 19.51 -9.40
CA GLN A 249 -20.25 19.91 -8.97
C GLN A 249 -20.22 21.02 -7.92
N SER A 250 -19.20 21.07 -7.06
CA SER A 250 -19.01 22.13 -6.08
C SER A 250 -18.59 23.47 -6.70
N GLY A 251 -18.20 23.47 -7.98
CA GLY A 251 -17.65 24.63 -8.66
C GLY A 251 -16.22 24.96 -8.26
N LEU A 252 -15.44 23.98 -7.77
CA LEU A 252 -14.04 24.14 -7.47
C LEU A 252 -13.27 24.47 -8.76
N GLU A 253 -12.48 25.53 -8.71
CA GLU A 253 -11.59 25.92 -9.80
C GLU A 253 -10.19 25.37 -9.56
N PHE A 254 -9.63 24.70 -10.55
CA PHE A 254 -8.27 24.16 -10.54
C PHE A 254 -7.71 24.11 -11.97
N ASP A 255 -6.38 24.06 -12.06
CA ASP A 255 -5.62 24.07 -13.31
C ASP A 255 -4.90 22.74 -13.53
N MET A 256 -4.68 21.96 -12.46
CA MET A 256 -3.89 20.73 -12.50
C MET A 256 -4.51 19.65 -11.63
N LEU A 257 -4.37 18.39 -12.10
CA LEU A 257 -4.64 17.17 -11.35
C LEU A 257 -3.33 16.40 -11.14
N ILE A 258 -3.03 16.04 -9.91
CA ILE A 258 -2.04 15.03 -9.58
C ILE A 258 -2.76 13.86 -8.93
N GLY A 259 -2.62 12.66 -9.49
CA GLY A 259 -3.08 11.43 -8.89
C GLY A 259 -1.92 10.60 -8.37
N GLU A 260 -2.11 9.96 -7.21
CA GLU A 260 -1.06 9.14 -6.59
C GLU A 260 -0.98 7.72 -7.15
N CYS A 261 -1.87 7.34 -8.08
CA CYS A 261 -1.75 6.17 -8.94
C CYS A 261 -2.57 6.38 -10.22
N ASP A 262 -2.28 5.60 -11.26
CA ASP A 262 -2.97 5.71 -12.56
C ASP A 262 -4.46 5.49 -12.46
N GLU A 263 -4.91 4.48 -11.71
CA GLU A 263 -6.34 4.18 -11.60
C GLU A 263 -7.16 5.38 -11.13
N ILE A 264 -6.72 6.06 -10.05
CA ILE A 264 -7.46 7.23 -9.56
C ILE A 264 -7.29 8.45 -10.47
N THR A 265 -6.11 8.61 -11.11
CA THR A 265 -5.85 9.67 -12.08
C THR A 265 -6.76 9.55 -13.28
N ILE A 266 -6.83 8.36 -13.88
CA ILE A 266 -7.71 8.03 -15.02
C ILE A 266 -9.17 8.28 -14.65
N GLY A 267 -9.60 7.88 -13.43
CA GLY A 267 -10.92 8.18 -12.92
C GLY A 267 -11.22 9.68 -12.91
N GLY A 268 -10.28 10.49 -12.41
CA GLY A 268 -10.38 11.95 -12.41
C GLY A 268 -10.44 12.54 -13.82
N ILE A 269 -9.57 12.08 -14.72
CA ILE A 269 -9.57 12.50 -16.14
C ILE A 269 -10.90 12.18 -16.81
N MET A 270 -11.44 10.98 -16.62
CA MET A 270 -12.72 10.58 -17.20
C MET A 270 -13.87 11.47 -16.70
N ALA A 271 -13.90 11.81 -15.41
CA ALA A 271 -14.93 12.72 -14.86
C ALA A 271 -14.84 14.12 -15.48
N MET A 272 -13.64 14.67 -15.61
CA MET A 272 -13.40 15.97 -16.26
C MET A 272 -13.82 15.96 -17.73
N GLN A 273 -13.46 14.93 -18.48
CA GLN A 273 -13.86 14.78 -19.90
C GLN A 273 -15.36 14.64 -20.06
N GLN A 274 -16.04 13.89 -19.19
CA GLN A 274 -17.52 13.78 -19.19
C GLN A 274 -18.20 15.12 -18.89
N ALA A 275 -17.58 15.96 -18.06
CA ALA A 275 -18.04 17.33 -17.81
C ALA A 275 -17.74 18.31 -18.95
N GLY A 276 -17.04 17.85 -19.99
CA GLY A 276 -16.66 18.70 -21.15
C GLY A 276 -15.46 19.60 -20.88
N MET A 277 -14.65 19.30 -19.88
CA MET A 277 -13.41 20.02 -19.58
C MET A 277 -12.31 19.56 -20.53
N ASP A 278 -11.44 20.47 -20.91
CA ASP A 278 -10.25 20.17 -21.73
C ASP A 278 -9.12 19.67 -20.82
N VAL A 279 -8.81 18.40 -20.90
CA VAL A 279 -7.67 17.78 -20.20
C VAL A 279 -6.58 17.52 -21.23
N SER A 280 -5.63 18.43 -21.31
CA SER A 280 -4.56 18.42 -22.32
C SER A 280 -3.47 19.44 -21.95
N GLU A 281 -2.41 19.51 -22.72
CA GLU A 281 -1.34 20.52 -22.57
C GLU A 281 -1.83 21.98 -22.66
N ASN A 282 -3.01 22.22 -23.25
CA ASN A 282 -3.60 23.56 -23.40
C ASN A 282 -4.77 23.81 -22.44
N GLY A 283 -5.14 22.82 -21.65
CA GLY A 283 -6.24 22.82 -20.70
C GLY A 283 -5.79 22.53 -19.29
N ILE A 284 -6.46 21.58 -18.63
CA ILE A 284 -6.08 21.08 -17.32
C ILE A 284 -4.95 20.07 -17.49
N LEU A 285 -3.84 20.29 -16.79
CA LEU A 285 -2.70 19.39 -16.82
C LEU A 285 -2.97 18.21 -15.86
N ALA A 286 -2.69 16.98 -16.27
CA ALA A 286 -2.81 15.81 -15.43
C ALA A 286 -1.51 15.00 -15.40
N GLY A 287 -1.20 14.46 -14.22
CA GLY A 287 -0.08 13.55 -14.03
C GLY A 287 -0.39 12.48 -12.99
N GLY A 288 0.14 11.28 -13.21
CA GLY A 288 -0.06 10.07 -12.44
C GLY A 288 1.21 9.42 -11.94
N ILE A 289 1.03 8.29 -11.28
CA ILE A 289 2.09 7.40 -10.82
C ILE A 289 1.62 5.99 -11.08
N ASP A 290 2.45 5.15 -11.60
CA ASP A 290 2.53 3.72 -11.82
C ASP A 290 3.17 3.42 -13.18
N GLY A 291 2.96 4.27 -14.19
CA GLY A 291 3.38 4.01 -15.58
C GLY A 291 2.73 2.74 -16.11
N SER A 292 1.50 2.46 -15.72
CA SER A 292 0.75 1.26 -16.10
C SER A 292 0.41 1.26 -17.59
N PRO A 293 0.04 0.11 -18.17
CA PRO A 293 -0.43 0.08 -19.55
C PRO A 293 -1.60 1.03 -19.84
N ASP A 294 -2.52 1.23 -18.86
CA ASP A 294 -3.65 2.14 -18.97
C ASP A 294 -3.19 3.61 -18.85
N GLY A 295 -2.26 3.94 -17.93
CA GLY A 295 -1.65 5.26 -17.81
C GLY A 295 -0.90 5.65 -19.09
N LEU A 296 -0.08 4.74 -19.62
CA LEU A 296 0.60 4.95 -20.90
C LEU A 296 -0.38 5.17 -22.06
N ALA A 297 -1.57 4.54 -22.05
CA ALA A 297 -2.59 4.80 -23.06
C ALA A 297 -3.20 6.21 -22.91
N MET A 298 -3.45 6.67 -21.67
CA MET A 298 -3.88 8.06 -21.40
C MET A 298 -2.84 9.08 -21.84
N MET A 299 -1.55 8.76 -21.67
CA MET A 299 -0.45 9.60 -22.18
C MET A 299 -0.44 9.66 -23.71
N GLU A 300 -0.66 8.53 -24.41
CA GLU A 300 -0.77 8.52 -25.90
C GLU A 300 -1.96 9.35 -26.39
N GLU A 301 -3.05 9.40 -25.64
CA GLU A 301 -4.21 10.24 -25.96
C GLU A 301 -3.97 11.72 -25.63
N GLY A 302 -2.90 12.04 -24.90
CA GLY A 302 -2.55 13.40 -24.47
C GLY A 302 -3.43 13.94 -23.35
N ALA A 303 -4.16 13.09 -22.64
CA ALA A 303 -4.97 13.44 -21.48
C ALA A 303 -4.18 13.36 -20.17
N GLU A 304 -3.21 12.48 -20.09
CA GLU A 304 -2.19 12.45 -19.06
C GLU A 304 -0.86 12.87 -19.66
N LEU A 305 -0.18 13.84 -19.07
CA LEU A 305 0.99 14.46 -19.67
C LEU A 305 2.30 13.97 -19.07
N ILE A 306 2.24 13.54 -17.83
CA ILE A 306 3.37 13.04 -17.03
C ILE A 306 2.90 11.81 -16.25
N ASP A 307 3.75 10.80 -16.24
CA ASP A 307 3.57 9.64 -15.40
C ASP A 307 4.88 9.28 -14.70
N VAL A 308 4.82 8.54 -13.62
CA VAL A 308 6.00 8.08 -12.87
C VAL A 308 5.97 6.57 -12.80
N PHE A 309 6.86 5.92 -13.54
CA PHE A 309 6.93 4.47 -13.61
C PHE A 309 7.29 3.85 -12.26
N GLN A 310 6.46 2.95 -11.80
CA GLN A 310 6.72 2.04 -10.69
C GLN A 310 7.02 0.64 -11.26
N ASP A 311 8.26 0.18 -11.12
CA ASP A 311 8.68 -1.09 -11.75
C ASP A 311 8.12 -2.31 -10.99
N ALA A 312 6.96 -2.78 -11.41
CA ALA A 312 6.28 -3.96 -10.87
C ALA A 312 7.11 -5.23 -11.02
N ASN A 313 7.81 -5.38 -12.16
CA ASN A 313 8.69 -6.52 -12.41
C ASN A 313 9.92 -6.46 -11.50
N GLY A 314 10.58 -5.30 -11.41
CA GLY A 314 11.75 -5.11 -10.57
C GLY A 314 11.46 -5.41 -9.09
N GLN A 315 10.34 -4.92 -8.57
CA GLN A 315 9.93 -5.19 -7.19
C GLN A 315 9.56 -6.67 -6.98
N GLY A 316 8.70 -7.24 -7.84
CA GLY A 316 8.21 -8.61 -7.69
C GLY A 316 9.30 -9.66 -7.85
N VAL A 317 10.10 -9.56 -8.91
CA VAL A 317 11.21 -10.48 -9.20
C VAL A 317 12.31 -10.32 -8.15
N GLY A 318 12.66 -9.08 -7.80
CA GLY A 318 13.65 -8.80 -6.77
C GLY A 318 13.30 -9.41 -5.42
N ALA A 319 12.03 -9.35 -5.01
CA ALA A 319 11.58 -9.98 -3.76
C ALA A 319 11.67 -11.52 -3.81
N ILE A 320 11.36 -12.14 -4.96
CA ILE A 320 11.53 -13.60 -5.14
C ILE A 320 13.00 -13.99 -5.06
N ASP A 321 13.90 -13.23 -5.71
CA ASP A 321 15.34 -13.50 -5.67
C ASP A 321 15.90 -13.39 -4.25
N LEU A 322 15.49 -12.36 -3.50
CA LEU A 322 15.83 -12.19 -2.09
C LEU A 322 15.33 -13.35 -1.22
N ALA A 323 14.10 -13.81 -1.45
CA ALA A 323 13.53 -14.95 -0.73
C ALA A 323 14.32 -16.24 -1.00
N ILE A 324 14.68 -16.51 -2.25
CA ILE A 324 15.48 -17.68 -2.64
C ILE A 324 16.89 -17.62 -2.06
N ALA A 325 17.55 -16.45 -2.11
CA ALA A 325 18.87 -16.25 -1.53
C ALA A 325 18.86 -16.47 -0.01
N ALA A 326 17.90 -15.86 0.68
CA ALA A 326 17.74 -16.00 2.13
C ALA A 326 17.41 -17.45 2.53
N ALA A 327 16.55 -18.17 1.78
CA ALA A 327 16.24 -19.59 2.00
C ALA A 327 17.47 -20.48 1.85
N LYS A 328 18.43 -20.11 1.00
CA LYS A 328 19.73 -20.79 0.86
C LYS A 328 20.73 -20.43 1.96
N GLY A 329 20.40 -19.50 2.85
CA GLY A 329 21.29 -19.00 3.89
C GLY A 329 22.31 -18.00 3.37
N GLU A 330 22.08 -17.39 2.22
CA GLU A 330 22.91 -16.32 1.65
C GLU A 330 22.60 -15.00 2.37
N GLU A 331 23.59 -14.13 2.52
CA GLU A 331 23.38 -12.79 3.08
C GLU A 331 22.68 -11.90 2.03
N VAL A 332 21.61 -11.21 2.45
CA VAL A 332 20.84 -10.30 1.60
C VAL A 332 20.86 -8.88 2.15
N GLU A 333 20.72 -7.88 1.26
CA GLU A 333 20.58 -6.49 1.67
C GLU A 333 19.27 -6.30 2.46
N LYS A 334 19.31 -5.44 3.51
CA LYS A 334 18.17 -5.18 4.39
C LYS A 334 17.04 -4.46 3.66
N ASP A 335 17.37 -3.45 2.85
CA ASP A 335 16.42 -2.64 2.09
C ASP A 335 16.95 -2.49 0.65
N VAL A 336 16.23 -3.09 -0.28
CA VAL A 336 16.48 -2.97 -1.73
C VAL A 336 15.48 -1.97 -2.28
N VAL A 337 15.99 -0.86 -2.79
CA VAL A 337 15.16 0.20 -3.36
C VAL A 337 15.12 0.05 -4.88
N ILE A 338 13.93 -0.06 -5.42
CA ILE A 338 13.66 -0.04 -6.87
C ILE A 338 13.24 1.39 -7.22
N ASP A 339 14.08 2.09 -7.96
CA ASP A 339 13.89 3.50 -8.30
C ASP A 339 12.63 3.73 -9.13
N TYR A 340 11.93 4.84 -8.85
CA TYR A 340 10.90 5.37 -9.71
C TYR A 340 11.50 6.16 -10.88
N GLU A 341 10.90 6.11 -12.04
CA GLU A 341 11.36 6.77 -13.25
C GLU A 341 10.30 7.70 -13.83
N LEU A 342 10.67 8.96 -14.17
CA LEU A 342 9.74 9.90 -14.81
C LEU A 342 9.51 9.52 -16.27
N ILE A 343 8.24 9.39 -16.65
CA ILE A 343 7.80 9.19 -18.03
C ILE A 343 7.32 10.51 -18.60
N THR A 344 7.91 10.90 -19.72
CA THR A 344 7.50 12.03 -20.56
C THR A 344 6.94 11.53 -21.89
N PRO A 345 6.16 12.32 -22.62
CA PRO A 345 5.51 11.86 -23.86
C PRO A 345 6.44 11.25 -24.90
N ASP A 346 7.70 11.67 -24.96
CA ASP A 346 8.70 11.14 -25.87
C ASP A 346 9.24 9.76 -25.46
N LYS A 347 8.96 9.30 -24.24
CA LYS A 347 9.42 8.00 -23.69
C LYS A 347 8.33 6.92 -23.64
N ILE A 348 7.10 7.22 -23.97
CA ILE A 348 5.97 6.27 -23.83
C ILE A 348 6.30 4.90 -24.46
N GLN A 349 6.91 4.89 -25.65
CA GLN A 349 7.23 3.62 -26.34
C GLN A 349 8.25 2.78 -25.56
N GLU A 350 9.21 3.40 -24.89
CA GLU A 350 10.21 2.71 -24.06
C GLU A 350 9.52 1.91 -22.94
N TYR A 351 8.56 2.53 -22.25
CA TYR A 351 7.85 1.87 -21.14
C TYR A 351 6.83 0.84 -21.62
N LYS A 352 6.19 1.06 -22.78
CA LYS A 352 5.39 0.03 -23.44
C LYS A 352 6.22 -1.21 -23.80
N ASP A 353 7.46 -1.00 -24.26
CA ASP A 353 8.38 -2.10 -24.55
C ASP A 353 8.84 -2.80 -23.25
N LYS A 354 9.05 -2.06 -22.13
CA LYS A 354 9.33 -2.66 -20.80
C LYS A 354 8.17 -3.59 -20.40
N TRP A 355 6.92 -3.13 -20.47
CA TRP A 355 5.76 -3.95 -20.17
C TRP A 355 5.62 -5.18 -21.07
N ALA A 356 5.79 -5.02 -22.37
CA ALA A 356 5.71 -6.11 -23.35
C ALA A 356 6.79 -7.20 -23.13
N ALA A 357 7.89 -6.88 -22.50
CA ALA A 357 8.94 -7.85 -22.18
C ALA A 357 8.58 -8.74 -20.99
N VAL A 358 7.73 -8.26 -20.07
CA VAL A 358 7.45 -8.92 -18.79
C VAL A 358 6.02 -9.48 -18.68
N MET A 359 5.07 -9.01 -19.48
CA MET A 359 3.70 -9.54 -19.57
C MET A 359 3.57 -10.56 -20.72
#